data_b60f38bc2cdcbc0ad25acc997d3d52b8
#
_entry.id   b60f38bc2cdcbc0ad25acc997d3d52b8
#
_cell.length_a   1.000
_cell.length_b   1.000
_cell.length_c   1.000
_cell.angle_alpha   90.00
_cell.angle_beta   90.00
_cell.angle_gamma   90.00
#
_symmetry.space_group_name_H-M   'P 1'
#
loop_
_entity.id
_entity.type
_entity.pdbx_description
1 polymer ?
#
loop_
_entity_poly.entity_id
_entity_poly.type
_entity_poly.pdbx_seq_one_letter_code
_entity_poly.pdbx_strand_id
1 'polypeptide(L)'
;MSDLPVTIVLPNGGARQAEIPDDIAMRDILPELVSLLQLPTVGPDGRPMGYRLDSKALGRELSEEETLASADVPRDDRLILTADITAGAISVNQSPRMRRLQADYQRMQELAARSNLIEFTAQSVRPGLPPERYIVTYKCKGIIGVDRKGNPKFGNKHQVEIYLHNQYPQRWPGMKWLTPVWHPNINHLNGTVCIDAAWWTASRSLDRLVIMIGEMVQYKNFHDDPTKPPFPWDPEAARWSRDYRKTHPSAFPVDNRELLRPERVTIKKPGKSSKPRIRLK
;
A
#
# COMPACT_ATOMS: atom_id res chain seq x y z
N MET A 1 -23.94 -3.71 -32.66
CA MET A 1 -23.63 -2.43 -31.98
C MET A 1 -24.80 -1.52 -32.24
N SER A 2 -25.61 -1.33 -31.24
CA SER A 2 -26.66 -0.31 -31.28
C SER A 2 -26.39 0.70 -30.16
N ASP A 3 -26.70 1.95 -30.42
CA ASP A 3 -26.62 2.99 -29.42
C ASP A 3 -27.99 3.06 -28.71
N LEU A 4 -28.00 2.97 -27.38
CA LEU A 4 -29.19 3.05 -26.57
C LEU A 4 -29.40 4.48 -26.11
N PRO A 5 -30.51 5.16 -26.47
CA PRO A 5 -30.83 6.47 -25.94
C PRO A 5 -31.21 6.36 -24.47
N VAL A 6 -30.60 7.18 -23.62
CA VAL A 6 -30.85 7.23 -22.18
C VAL A 6 -30.75 8.68 -21.68
N THR A 7 -31.26 8.92 -20.49
CA THR A 7 -31.09 10.19 -19.79
C THR A 7 -30.16 10.01 -18.58
N ILE A 8 -28.98 10.61 -18.62
CA ILE A 8 -28.06 10.60 -17.48
C ILE A 8 -28.46 11.69 -16.49
N VAL A 9 -28.78 11.29 -15.27
CA VAL A 9 -29.04 12.19 -14.14
C VAL A 9 -27.73 12.41 -13.37
N LEU A 10 -27.27 13.63 -13.29
CA LEU A 10 -26.02 14.00 -12.66
C LEU A 10 -26.12 14.09 -11.13
N PRO A 11 -25.02 13.97 -10.36
CA PRO A 11 -25.03 14.11 -8.91
C PRO A 11 -25.57 15.45 -8.39
N ASN A 12 -25.51 16.51 -9.20
CA ASN A 12 -26.07 17.83 -8.88
C ASN A 12 -27.56 17.99 -9.25
N GLY A 13 -28.21 16.91 -9.66
CA GLY A 13 -29.62 16.90 -10.08
C GLY A 13 -29.87 17.32 -11.53
N GLY A 14 -28.85 17.76 -12.27
CA GLY A 14 -28.96 18.04 -13.71
C GLY A 14 -29.21 16.76 -14.52
N ALA A 15 -29.76 16.89 -15.74
CA ALA A 15 -29.95 15.75 -16.63
C ALA A 15 -29.37 16.07 -18.02
N ARG A 16 -28.84 15.01 -18.68
CA ARG A 16 -28.31 15.06 -20.05
C ARG A 16 -28.81 13.85 -20.82
N GLN A 17 -29.24 14.08 -22.05
CA GLN A 17 -29.52 12.98 -22.97
C GLN A 17 -28.20 12.43 -23.53
N ALA A 18 -28.11 11.13 -23.64
CA ALA A 18 -26.94 10.44 -24.17
C ALA A 18 -27.37 9.28 -25.05
N GLU A 19 -26.53 8.93 -26.01
CA GLU A 19 -26.58 7.68 -26.76
C GLU A 19 -25.36 6.86 -26.36
N ILE A 20 -25.59 5.71 -25.74
CA ILE A 20 -24.53 4.86 -25.16
C ILE A 20 -24.54 3.54 -25.89
N PRO A 21 -23.37 3.01 -26.36
CA PRO A 21 -23.28 1.66 -26.89
C PRO A 21 -23.80 0.62 -25.90
N ASP A 22 -24.70 -0.24 -26.35
CA ASP A 22 -25.40 -1.19 -25.50
C ASP A 22 -24.57 -2.46 -25.18
N ASP A 23 -23.49 -2.69 -25.92
CA ASP A 23 -22.63 -3.88 -25.87
C ASP A 23 -21.28 -3.69 -25.15
N ILE A 24 -21.06 -2.50 -24.57
CA ILE A 24 -19.83 -2.18 -23.83
C ILE A 24 -20.07 -2.28 -22.31
N ALA A 25 -19.13 -2.88 -21.59
CA ALA A 25 -19.21 -3.04 -20.15
C ALA A 25 -19.17 -1.69 -19.39
N MET A 26 -19.90 -1.60 -18.26
CA MET A 26 -19.99 -0.38 -17.48
C MET A 26 -18.63 0.13 -16.98
N ARG A 27 -17.68 -0.76 -16.70
CA ARG A 27 -16.29 -0.39 -16.32
C ARG A 27 -15.57 0.46 -17.38
N ASP A 28 -15.94 0.32 -18.66
CA ASP A 28 -15.35 1.09 -19.77
C ASP A 28 -16.19 2.33 -20.10
N ILE A 29 -17.49 2.29 -19.84
CA ILE A 29 -18.46 3.40 -20.05
C ILE A 29 -18.32 4.47 -18.97
N LEU A 30 -18.23 4.09 -17.69
CA LEU A 30 -18.21 5.03 -16.57
C LEU A 30 -17.05 6.05 -16.63
N PRO A 31 -15.79 5.65 -16.87
CA PRO A 31 -14.69 6.61 -16.99
C PRO A 31 -14.87 7.60 -18.15
N GLU A 32 -15.45 7.13 -19.27
CA GLU A 32 -15.73 8.00 -20.42
C GLU A 32 -16.83 8.99 -20.11
N LEU A 33 -17.93 8.56 -19.45
CA LEU A 33 -19.00 9.44 -18.98
C LEU A 33 -18.48 10.53 -18.02
N VAL A 34 -17.65 10.12 -17.04
CA VAL A 34 -17.04 11.05 -16.07
C VAL A 34 -16.20 12.11 -16.79
N SER A 35 -15.42 11.69 -17.80
CA SER A 35 -14.60 12.59 -18.61
C SER A 35 -15.43 13.53 -19.47
N LEU A 36 -16.43 13.03 -20.21
CA LEU A 36 -17.30 13.82 -21.09
C LEU A 36 -18.16 14.83 -20.33
N LEU A 37 -18.60 14.46 -19.13
CA LEU A 37 -19.41 15.29 -18.25
C LEU A 37 -18.57 16.22 -17.38
N GLN A 38 -17.23 16.18 -17.50
CA GLN A 38 -16.27 16.97 -16.74
C GLN A 38 -16.51 16.88 -15.21
N LEU A 39 -16.80 15.69 -14.74
CA LEU A 39 -17.08 15.47 -13.33
C LEU A 39 -15.77 15.39 -12.52
N PRO A 40 -15.78 15.81 -11.24
CA PRO A 40 -14.61 15.74 -10.39
C PRO A 40 -14.11 14.30 -10.24
N THR A 41 -12.83 14.07 -10.48
CA THR A 41 -12.18 12.76 -10.23
C THR A 41 -11.49 12.69 -8.87
N VAL A 42 -11.50 13.80 -8.14
CA VAL A 42 -10.92 13.96 -6.80
C VAL A 42 -11.95 14.64 -5.91
N GLY A 43 -12.19 14.07 -4.76
CA GLY A 43 -13.11 14.62 -3.75
C GLY A 43 -12.55 15.84 -3.01
N PRO A 44 -13.38 16.52 -2.21
CA PRO A 44 -12.96 17.68 -1.41
C PRO A 44 -11.84 17.36 -0.40
N ASP A 45 -11.67 16.09 -0.07
CA ASP A 45 -10.64 15.57 0.82
C ASP A 45 -9.34 15.15 0.10
N GLY A 46 -9.24 15.44 -1.21
CA GLY A 46 -8.09 15.10 -2.04
C GLY A 46 -8.01 13.62 -2.46
N ARG A 47 -9.06 12.81 -2.22
CA ARG A 47 -9.10 11.40 -2.58
C ARG A 47 -9.71 11.18 -3.95
N PRO A 48 -9.33 10.08 -4.65
CA PRO A 48 -10.01 9.68 -5.86
C PRO A 48 -11.52 9.47 -5.60
N MET A 49 -12.33 10.01 -6.48
CA MET A 49 -13.77 9.89 -6.45
C MET A 49 -14.21 8.88 -7.50
N GLY A 50 -14.93 7.85 -7.07
CA GLY A 50 -15.59 6.89 -7.94
C GLY A 50 -16.99 7.37 -8.34
N TYR A 51 -17.55 6.69 -9.33
CA TYR A 51 -18.93 6.87 -9.76
C TYR A 51 -19.58 5.53 -10.00
N ARG A 52 -20.88 5.44 -9.77
CA ARG A 52 -21.72 4.30 -10.11
C ARG A 52 -22.93 4.74 -10.87
N LEU A 53 -23.53 3.80 -11.60
CA LEU A 53 -24.68 4.06 -12.45
C LEU A 53 -25.85 3.18 -11.98
N ASP A 54 -26.94 3.79 -11.57
CA ASP A 54 -28.16 3.10 -11.17
C ASP A 54 -29.21 3.26 -12.30
N SER A 55 -29.83 2.16 -12.73
CA SER A 55 -30.97 2.21 -13.65
C SER A 55 -32.24 2.47 -12.86
N LYS A 56 -32.98 3.54 -13.23
CA LYS A 56 -34.25 3.86 -12.59
C LYS A 56 -35.33 2.85 -12.94
N ALA A 57 -35.34 2.36 -14.16
CA ALA A 57 -36.32 1.39 -14.62
C ALA A 57 -36.13 0.03 -13.93
N LEU A 58 -34.88 -0.41 -13.73
CA LEU A 58 -34.56 -1.66 -13.06
C LEU A 58 -34.54 -1.53 -11.54
N GLY A 59 -34.45 -0.31 -11.00
CA GLY A 59 -34.41 -0.05 -9.57
C GLY A 59 -33.13 -0.57 -8.88
N ARG A 60 -32.03 -0.73 -9.63
CA ARG A 60 -30.75 -1.26 -9.11
C ARG A 60 -29.54 -0.63 -9.78
N GLU A 61 -28.41 -0.78 -9.13
CA GLU A 61 -27.10 -0.49 -9.70
C GLU A 61 -26.76 -1.42 -10.88
N LEU A 62 -26.09 -0.89 -11.89
CA LEU A 62 -25.48 -1.65 -12.97
C LEU A 62 -24.05 -2.02 -12.57
N SER A 63 -23.74 -3.32 -12.56
CA SER A 63 -22.41 -3.78 -12.16
C SER A 63 -21.36 -3.45 -13.23
N GLU A 64 -20.09 -3.38 -12.82
CA GLU A 64 -18.97 -3.03 -13.71
C GLU A 64 -18.83 -3.96 -14.91
N GLU A 65 -19.21 -5.22 -14.76
CA GLU A 65 -19.09 -6.24 -15.81
C GLU A 65 -20.32 -6.31 -16.74
N GLU A 66 -21.44 -5.69 -16.35
CA GLU A 66 -22.67 -5.67 -17.15
C GLU A 66 -22.54 -4.66 -18.30
N THR A 67 -23.27 -4.97 -19.40
CA THR A 67 -23.55 -4.04 -20.49
C THR A 67 -25.01 -3.58 -20.40
N LEU A 68 -25.39 -2.49 -21.05
CA LEU A 68 -26.80 -2.05 -21.07
C LEU A 68 -27.72 -3.13 -21.65
N ALA A 69 -27.22 -3.85 -22.68
CA ALA A 69 -27.95 -4.96 -23.30
C ALA A 69 -28.07 -6.17 -22.35
N SER A 70 -27.00 -6.58 -21.65
CA SER A 70 -27.05 -7.73 -20.75
C SER A 70 -27.88 -7.47 -19.50
N ALA A 71 -28.03 -6.22 -19.10
CA ALA A 71 -28.84 -5.79 -17.98
C ALA A 71 -30.32 -5.55 -18.36
N ASP A 72 -30.68 -5.67 -19.64
CA ASP A 72 -32.01 -5.37 -20.16
C ASP A 72 -32.47 -3.93 -19.87
N VAL A 73 -31.57 -2.96 -19.94
CA VAL A 73 -31.90 -1.55 -19.75
C VAL A 73 -32.82 -1.07 -20.85
N PRO A 74 -34.03 -0.55 -20.54
CA PRO A 74 -34.95 -0.08 -21.59
C PRO A 74 -34.47 1.22 -22.24
N ARG A 75 -34.97 1.47 -23.48
CA ARG A 75 -34.75 2.76 -24.16
C ARG A 75 -35.34 3.91 -23.34
N ASP A 76 -34.68 5.04 -23.40
CA ASP A 76 -35.05 6.27 -22.70
C ASP A 76 -35.08 6.15 -21.17
N ASP A 77 -34.42 5.11 -20.60
CA ASP A 77 -34.28 4.99 -19.15
C ASP A 77 -33.48 6.17 -18.57
N ARG A 78 -33.72 6.41 -17.30
CA ARG A 78 -32.98 7.41 -16.52
C ARG A 78 -31.88 6.68 -15.73
N LEU A 79 -30.67 6.84 -16.19
CA LEU A 79 -29.49 6.33 -15.51
C LEU A 79 -28.97 7.39 -14.51
N ILE A 80 -29.05 7.07 -13.23
CA ILE A 80 -28.65 7.99 -12.16
C ILE A 80 -27.17 7.79 -11.88
N LEU A 81 -26.38 8.80 -12.22
CA LEU A 81 -24.96 8.81 -11.94
C LEU A 81 -24.74 9.34 -10.53
N THR A 82 -24.37 8.47 -9.62
CA THR A 82 -24.11 8.82 -8.23
C THR A 82 -22.62 8.87 -8.02
N ALA A 83 -22.13 9.97 -7.43
CA ALA A 83 -20.75 10.05 -6.98
C ALA A 83 -20.59 9.02 -5.84
N ASP A 84 -19.79 8.01 -6.10
CA ASP A 84 -19.37 7.10 -5.07
C ASP A 84 -18.16 7.71 -4.37
N ILE A 85 -18.39 8.30 -3.21
CA ILE A 85 -17.30 8.68 -2.30
C ILE A 85 -16.82 7.39 -1.62
N THR A 86 -16.62 6.39 -2.44
CA THR A 86 -16.02 5.14 -2.01
C THR A 86 -14.52 5.31 -2.06
N ALA A 87 -13.99 5.78 -1.00
CA ALA A 87 -12.97 4.96 -0.32
C ALA A 87 -13.48 3.52 -0.31
N GLY A 88 -12.90 2.63 -1.15
CA GLY A 88 -13.38 1.26 -1.35
C GLY A 88 -14.08 0.70 -0.14
N ALA A 89 -15.29 0.21 -0.31
CA ALA A 89 -16.25 -0.39 0.63
C ALA A 89 -15.88 -0.30 2.11
N ILE A 90 -15.72 0.92 2.64
CA ILE A 90 -15.56 1.14 4.06
C ILE A 90 -16.91 1.64 4.54
N SER A 91 -17.61 0.80 5.27
CA SER A 91 -18.86 1.19 5.93
C SER A 91 -18.65 2.57 6.59
N VAL A 92 -19.61 3.47 6.43
CA VAL A 92 -19.61 4.86 6.89
C VAL A 92 -19.29 5.02 8.40
N ASN A 93 -19.13 3.92 9.13
CA ASN A 93 -18.90 3.83 10.58
C ASN A 93 -17.50 3.35 11.01
N GLN A 94 -16.51 3.24 10.10
CA GLN A 94 -15.18 2.83 10.56
C GLN A 94 -14.43 4.00 11.22
N SER A 95 -13.89 3.74 12.41
CA SER A 95 -13.06 4.71 13.12
C SER A 95 -11.81 5.10 12.29
N PRO A 96 -11.22 6.29 12.48
CA PRO A 96 -9.97 6.69 11.81
C PRO A 96 -8.86 5.63 11.94
N ARG A 97 -8.80 4.96 13.10
CA ARG A 97 -7.88 3.85 13.32
C ARG A 97 -8.13 2.68 12.37
N MET A 98 -9.40 2.27 12.21
CA MET A 98 -9.75 1.14 11.33
C MET A 98 -9.40 1.44 9.88
N ARG A 99 -9.70 2.65 9.40
CA ARG A 99 -9.28 3.10 8.05
C ARG A 99 -7.77 3.05 7.87
N ARG A 100 -7.03 3.48 8.90
CA ARG A 100 -5.57 3.43 8.88
C ARG A 100 -5.03 2.00 8.82
N LEU A 101 -5.54 1.08 9.65
CA LEU A 101 -5.14 -0.32 9.64
C LEU A 101 -5.42 -0.99 8.29
N GLN A 102 -6.59 -0.70 7.69
CA GLN A 102 -6.94 -1.22 6.37
C GLN A 102 -5.99 -0.70 5.28
N ALA A 103 -5.71 0.59 5.27
CA ALA A 103 -4.79 1.21 4.32
C ALA A 103 -3.35 0.67 4.47
N ASP A 104 -2.89 0.46 5.69
CA ASP A 104 -1.57 -0.13 5.93
C ASP A 104 -1.51 -1.59 5.48
N TYR A 105 -2.57 -2.38 5.70
CA TYR A 105 -2.64 -3.76 5.21
C TYR A 105 -2.57 -3.83 3.68
N GLN A 106 -3.32 -2.98 2.99
CA GLN A 106 -3.28 -2.89 1.53
C GLN A 106 -1.86 -2.54 1.03
N ARG A 107 -1.21 -1.53 1.63
CA ARG A 107 0.18 -1.17 1.28
C ARG A 107 1.17 -2.30 1.54
N MET A 108 0.96 -3.07 2.60
CA MET A 108 1.79 -4.26 2.88
C MET A 108 1.62 -5.34 1.81
N GLN A 109 0.41 -5.56 1.30
CA GLN A 109 0.16 -6.48 0.19
C GLN A 109 0.85 -6.00 -1.10
N GLU A 110 0.74 -4.70 -1.42
CA GLU A 110 1.43 -4.08 -2.56
C GLU A 110 2.96 -4.19 -2.42
N LEU A 111 3.50 -3.95 -1.22
CA LEU A 111 4.92 -4.10 -0.92
C LEU A 111 5.40 -5.53 -1.19
N ALA A 112 4.69 -6.53 -0.66
CA ALA A 112 5.06 -7.94 -0.85
C ALA A 112 4.97 -8.37 -2.33
N ALA A 113 3.98 -7.89 -3.07
CA ALA A 113 3.85 -8.16 -4.50
C ALA A 113 5.01 -7.56 -5.34
N ARG A 114 5.61 -6.45 -4.87
CA ARG A 114 6.73 -5.74 -5.51
C ARG A 114 8.10 -6.19 -5.02
N SER A 115 8.18 -7.09 -4.04
CA SER A 115 9.44 -7.55 -3.46
C SER A 115 9.66 -9.05 -3.66
N ASN A 116 10.91 -9.44 -3.90
CA ASN A 116 11.35 -10.84 -3.79
C ASN A 116 12.05 -11.11 -2.46
N LEU A 117 12.31 -10.07 -1.69
CA LEU A 117 13.09 -10.12 -0.45
C LEU A 117 12.24 -9.93 0.80
N ILE A 118 10.98 -9.47 0.66
CA ILE A 118 10.08 -9.20 1.78
C ILE A 118 8.82 -10.04 1.62
N GLU A 119 8.51 -10.78 2.66
CA GLU A 119 7.25 -11.51 2.83
C GLU A 119 6.68 -11.18 4.20
N PHE A 120 5.38 -11.37 4.39
CA PHE A 120 4.77 -11.21 5.70
C PHE A 120 3.59 -12.16 5.90
N THR A 121 3.32 -12.45 7.16
CA THR A 121 2.03 -12.99 7.63
C THR A 121 1.38 -11.96 8.52
N ALA A 122 0.05 -11.92 8.50
CA ALA A 122 -0.73 -10.94 9.25
C ALA A 122 -1.84 -11.62 10.05
N GLN A 123 -2.08 -11.12 11.26
CA GLN A 123 -3.13 -11.63 12.16
C GLN A 123 -4.05 -10.48 12.59
N SER A 124 -5.35 -10.72 12.48
CA SER A 124 -6.40 -9.86 13.01
C SER A 124 -6.81 -10.33 14.40
N VAL A 125 -7.18 -9.39 15.26
CA VAL A 125 -7.71 -9.71 16.59
C VAL A 125 -9.05 -10.45 16.49
N ARG A 126 -9.84 -10.13 15.45
CA ARG A 126 -11.13 -10.77 15.15
C ARG A 126 -11.28 -10.98 13.65
N PRO A 127 -11.99 -12.03 13.22
CA PRO A 127 -12.35 -12.23 11.82
C PRO A 127 -13.04 -10.99 11.23
N GLY A 128 -12.68 -10.62 10.01
CA GLY A 128 -13.25 -9.47 9.31
C GLY A 128 -12.69 -8.10 9.71
N LEU A 129 -11.80 -8.01 10.70
CA LEU A 129 -11.08 -6.78 11.03
C LEU A 129 -9.71 -6.72 10.33
N PRO A 130 -9.19 -5.51 10.05
CA PRO A 130 -7.84 -5.35 9.54
C PRO A 130 -6.80 -5.93 10.51
N PRO A 131 -5.69 -6.47 10.01
CA PRO A 131 -4.63 -6.99 10.86
C PRO A 131 -3.98 -5.92 11.73
N GLU A 132 -3.62 -6.32 12.95
CA GLU A 132 -2.88 -5.49 13.89
C GLU A 132 -1.48 -6.08 14.19
N ARG A 133 -1.24 -7.34 13.84
CA ARG A 133 0.03 -8.02 14.10
C ARG A 133 0.58 -8.59 12.80
N TYR A 134 1.86 -8.34 12.57
CA TYR A 134 2.57 -8.75 11.36
C TYR A 134 3.86 -9.46 11.75
N ILE A 135 4.17 -10.56 11.09
CA ILE A 135 5.52 -11.14 11.11
C ILE A 135 6.09 -10.91 9.72
N VAL A 136 7.07 -10.02 9.65
CA VAL A 136 7.76 -9.69 8.40
C VAL A 136 9.03 -10.52 8.30
N THR A 137 9.22 -11.15 7.15
CA THR A 137 10.41 -11.95 6.82
C THR A 137 11.22 -11.26 5.73
N TYR A 138 12.51 -11.03 6.00
CA TYR A 138 13.48 -10.51 5.03
C TYR A 138 14.36 -11.64 4.52
N LYS A 139 14.41 -11.85 3.20
CA LYS A 139 15.23 -12.84 2.49
C LYS A 139 16.50 -12.21 1.91
N CYS A 140 17.17 -11.42 2.71
CA CYS A 140 18.42 -10.74 2.35
C CYS A 140 19.55 -11.17 3.26
N LYS A 141 20.79 -10.91 2.85
CA LYS A 141 21.96 -11.14 3.68
C LYS A 141 21.99 -10.13 4.83
N GLY A 142 22.17 -10.59 6.05
CA GLY A 142 22.34 -9.79 7.25
C GLY A 142 23.33 -10.44 8.20
N ILE A 143 23.76 -9.72 9.22
CA ILE A 143 24.70 -10.23 10.22
C ILE A 143 23.92 -10.79 11.40
N ILE A 144 24.18 -12.06 11.75
CA ILE A 144 23.49 -12.78 12.84
C ILE A 144 24.37 -12.96 14.08
N GLY A 145 25.61 -12.52 14.05
CA GLY A 145 26.57 -12.61 15.12
C GLY A 145 27.98 -12.44 14.61
N VAL A 146 28.96 -12.56 15.51
CA VAL A 146 30.39 -12.54 15.20
C VAL A 146 31.06 -13.78 15.77
N ASP A 147 32.17 -14.18 15.16
CA ASP A 147 32.99 -15.27 15.71
C ASP A 147 33.98 -14.75 16.78
N ARG A 148 34.76 -15.67 17.37
CA ARG A 148 35.76 -15.32 18.40
C ARG A 148 36.88 -14.41 17.87
N LYS A 149 37.07 -14.33 16.56
CA LYS A 149 38.06 -13.45 15.90
C LYS A 149 37.44 -12.12 15.46
N GLY A 150 36.15 -11.90 15.72
CA GLY A 150 35.42 -10.70 15.32
C GLY A 150 34.92 -10.71 13.87
N ASN A 151 34.99 -11.83 13.15
CA ASN A 151 34.45 -11.92 11.80
C ASN A 151 32.92 -12.05 11.81
N PRO A 152 32.20 -11.39 10.91
CA PRO A 152 30.76 -11.48 10.85
C PRO A 152 30.27 -12.85 10.40
N LYS A 153 29.24 -13.37 11.09
CA LYS A 153 28.45 -14.52 10.67
C LYS A 153 27.20 -14.01 9.96
N PHE A 154 26.92 -14.56 8.79
CA PHE A 154 25.81 -14.13 7.97
C PHE A 154 24.62 -15.09 8.02
N GLY A 155 23.41 -14.52 7.92
CA GLY A 155 22.16 -15.23 7.69
C GLY A 155 21.43 -14.63 6.49
N ASN A 156 20.48 -15.38 5.94
CA ASN A 156 19.70 -14.95 4.76
C ASN A 156 18.18 -14.93 5.03
N LYS A 157 17.79 -15.15 6.27
CA LYS A 157 16.39 -15.10 6.71
C LYS A 157 16.31 -14.41 8.06
N HIS A 158 15.57 -13.29 8.09
CA HIS A 158 15.42 -12.46 9.27
C HIS A 158 13.96 -12.16 9.50
N GLN A 159 13.52 -12.13 10.76
CA GLN A 159 12.13 -11.92 11.10
C GLN A 159 11.96 -10.87 12.19
N VAL A 160 10.95 -10.02 12.02
CA VAL A 160 10.50 -9.05 13.00
C VAL A 160 8.98 -9.16 13.18
N GLU A 161 8.53 -9.17 14.42
CA GLU A 161 7.13 -8.96 14.77
C GLU A 161 6.88 -7.47 14.87
N ILE A 162 5.79 -7.00 14.26
CA ILE A 162 5.31 -5.62 14.33
C ILE A 162 3.87 -5.65 14.85
N TYR A 163 3.60 -4.92 15.92
CA TYR A 163 2.28 -4.83 16.55
C TYR A 163 1.76 -3.41 16.53
N LEU A 164 0.61 -3.21 15.86
CA LEU A 164 -0.09 -1.95 15.75
C LEU A 164 -1.03 -1.77 16.95
N HIS A 165 -0.47 -1.35 18.08
CA HIS A 165 -1.20 -1.16 19.34
C HIS A 165 -2.27 -0.05 19.24
N ASN A 166 -3.07 0.14 20.30
CA ASN A 166 -4.21 1.06 20.30
C ASN A 166 -3.85 2.54 20.08
N GLN A 167 -2.61 2.95 20.36
CA GLN A 167 -2.11 4.31 20.13
C GLN A 167 -1.48 4.50 18.74
N TYR A 168 -1.40 3.42 17.94
CA TYR A 168 -0.96 3.53 16.54
C TYR A 168 -2.02 4.27 15.70
N PRO A 169 -1.67 5.19 14.80
CA PRO A 169 -0.31 5.60 14.37
C PRO A 169 0.29 6.77 15.15
N GLN A 170 -0.37 7.29 16.20
CA GLN A 170 0.15 8.43 16.98
C GLN A 170 1.50 8.12 17.64
N ARG A 171 1.69 6.87 18.03
CA ARG A 171 2.98 6.30 18.43
C ARG A 171 3.41 5.24 17.43
N TRP A 172 4.72 5.06 17.29
CA TRP A 172 5.27 3.98 16.46
C TRP A 172 4.80 2.60 16.94
N PRO A 173 4.70 1.62 16.05
CA PRO A 173 4.25 0.27 16.44
C PRO A 173 5.25 -0.40 17.37
N GLY A 174 4.77 -1.34 18.18
CA GLY A 174 5.64 -2.26 18.90
C GLY A 174 6.40 -3.14 17.91
N MET A 175 7.69 -3.35 18.16
CA MET A 175 8.54 -4.16 17.30
C MET A 175 9.38 -5.11 18.14
N LYS A 176 9.49 -6.37 17.70
CA LYS A 176 10.36 -7.36 18.31
C LYS A 176 11.04 -8.19 17.24
N TRP A 177 12.35 -8.23 17.30
CA TRP A 177 13.15 -9.09 16.46
C TRP A 177 13.07 -10.54 16.91
N LEU A 178 12.91 -11.51 15.98
CA LEU A 178 12.61 -12.90 16.31
C LEU A 178 13.75 -13.88 15.97
N THR A 179 14.71 -13.45 15.13
CA THR A 179 15.82 -14.31 14.66
C THR A 179 17.14 -13.80 15.22
N PRO A 180 18.24 -14.57 15.18
CA PRO A 180 19.54 -14.06 15.55
C PRO A 180 19.91 -12.82 14.75
N VAL A 181 20.49 -11.82 15.42
CA VAL A 181 20.88 -10.54 14.80
C VAL A 181 22.11 -9.96 15.49
N TRP A 182 22.93 -9.24 14.73
CA TRP A 182 24.02 -8.43 15.24
C TRP A 182 23.98 -7.10 14.53
N HIS A 183 23.41 -6.08 15.20
CA HIS A 183 23.11 -4.79 14.55
C HIS A 183 23.05 -3.67 15.58
N PRO A 184 23.64 -2.49 15.33
CA PRO A 184 23.70 -1.37 16.29
C PRO A 184 22.33 -0.92 16.84
N ASN A 185 21.28 -1.01 16.02
CA ASN A 185 19.94 -0.52 16.40
C ASN A 185 18.94 -1.64 16.73
N ILE A 186 19.40 -2.90 16.81
CA ILE A 186 18.58 -4.04 17.22
C ILE A 186 19.33 -4.80 18.32
N ASN A 187 18.76 -4.79 19.52
CA ASN A 187 19.39 -5.45 20.66
C ASN A 187 19.36 -6.97 20.48
N HIS A 188 20.54 -7.59 20.38
CA HIS A 188 20.69 -9.04 20.10
C HIS A 188 20.24 -9.93 21.27
N LEU A 189 20.19 -9.40 22.50
CA LEU A 189 19.81 -10.17 23.70
C LEU A 189 18.28 -10.26 23.85
N ASN A 190 17.57 -9.16 23.61
CA ASN A 190 16.14 -9.08 23.88
C ASN A 190 15.26 -8.82 22.64
N GLY A 191 15.87 -8.59 21.47
CA GLY A 191 15.16 -8.37 20.21
C GLY A 191 14.48 -7.00 20.10
N THR A 192 14.75 -6.05 20.99
CA THR A 192 14.18 -4.70 20.88
C THR A 192 14.76 -4.00 19.65
N VAL A 193 13.88 -3.46 18.81
CA VAL A 193 14.24 -2.69 17.61
C VAL A 193 14.08 -1.20 17.93
N CYS A 194 15.15 -0.44 17.75
CA CYS A 194 15.14 1.00 17.88
C CYS A 194 15.12 1.66 16.49
N ILE A 195 14.15 2.53 16.29
CA ILE A 195 14.10 3.46 15.16
C ILE A 195 14.30 4.86 15.72
N ASP A 196 14.77 5.78 14.87
CA ASP A 196 14.83 7.19 15.27
C ASP A 196 13.42 7.70 15.59
N ALA A 197 13.24 8.16 16.84
CA ALA A 197 11.97 8.71 17.28
C ALA A 197 11.52 9.92 16.44
N ALA A 198 12.46 10.71 15.92
CA ALA A 198 12.19 11.83 15.02
C ALA A 198 11.77 11.36 13.63
N TRP A 199 12.11 10.14 13.26
CA TRP A 199 11.69 9.58 11.97
C TRP A 199 10.21 9.23 11.93
N TRP A 200 9.61 8.76 13.06
CA TRP A 200 8.21 8.37 13.08
C TRP A 200 7.29 9.58 13.20
N THR A 201 6.32 9.64 12.33
CA THR A 201 5.16 10.54 12.41
C THR A 201 3.90 9.77 12.06
N ALA A 202 2.73 10.24 12.50
CA ALA A 202 1.45 9.57 12.23
C ALA A 202 1.11 9.46 10.73
N SER A 203 1.73 10.27 9.88
CA SER A 203 1.57 10.22 8.43
C SER A 203 2.42 9.13 7.75
N ARG A 204 3.44 8.60 8.43
CA ARG A 204 4.26 7.53 7.88
C ARG A 204 3.52 6.21 7.89
N SER A 205 3.63 5.44 6.81
CA SER A 205 2.94 4.19 6.62
C SER A 205 3.78 2.98 7.04
N LEU A 206 3.10 1.86 7.30
CA LEU A 206 3.73 0.62 7.75
C LEU A 206 4.74 0.06 6.74
N ASP A 207 4.42 0.10 5.44
CA ASP A 207 5.31 -0.36 4.37
C ASP A 207 6.65 0.40 4.37
N ARG A 208 6.65 1.71 4.63
CA ARG A 208 7.87 2.52 4.74
C ARG A 208 8.73 2.11 5.94
N LEU A 209 8.09 1.79 7.06
CA LEU A 209 8.79 1.25 8.22
C LEU A 209 9.43 -0.11 7.90
N VAL A 210 8.70 -0.98 7.22
CA VAL A 210 9.19 -2.31 6.82
C VAL A 210 10.39 -2.20 5.87
N ILE A 211 10.36 -1.29 4.90
CA ILE A 211 11.51 -1.03 4.02
C ILE A 211 12.72 -0.56 4.84
N MET A 212 12.53 0.42 5.72
CA MET A 212 13.61 0.95 6.56
C MET A 212 14.26 -0.15 7.42
N ILE A 213 13.47 -1.03 8.04
CA ILE A 213 13.99 -2.16 8.82
C ILE A 213 14.78 -3.13 7.92
N GLY A 214 14.32 -3.38 6.70
CA GLY A 214 15.05 -4.20 5.73
C GLY A 214 16.40 -3.58 5.33
N GLU A 215 16.47 -2.26 5.18
CA GLU A 215 17.73 -1.53 4.96
C GLU A 215 18.67 -1.64 6.18
N MET A 216 18.12 -1.67 7.39
CA MET A 216 18.89 -1.95 8.61
C MET A 216 19.51 -3.36 8.53
N VAL A 217 18.73 -4.39 8.19
CA VAL A 217 19.27 -5.77 8.03
C VAL A 217 20.44 -5.81 7.06
N GLN A 218 20.34 -5.06 5.96
CA GLN A 218 21.39 -4.98 4.94
C GLN A 218 22.58 -4.09 5.35
N TYR A 219 22.53 -3.44 6.50
CA TYR A 219 23.51 -2.41 6.92
C TYR A 219 23.62 -1.25 5.94
N LYS A 220 22.54 -0.89 5.26
CA LYS A 220 22.40 0.33 4.46
C LYS A 220 22.00 1.53 5.33
N ASN A 221 21.24 1.28 6.40
CA ASN A 221 20.71 2.28 7.31
C ASN A 221 20.94 1.84 8.75
N PHE A 222 21.91 2.45 9.45
CA PHE A 222 22.20 2.17 10.86
C PHE A 222 22.95 3.32 11.53
N HIS A 223 22.85 3.38 12.85
CA HIS A 223 23.53 4.37 13.70
C HIS A 223 24.41 3.64 14.68
N ASP A 224 25.70 3.85 14.64
CA ASP A 224 26.70 3.23 15.51
C ASP A 224 27.52 4.23 16.34
N ASP A 225 27.27 5.55 16.20
CA ASP A 225 27.98 6.60 16.95
C ASP A 225 27.33 6.77 18.35
N PRO A 226 28.05 6.46 19.45
CA PRO A 226 27.52 6.60 20.80
C PRO A 226 27.44 8.05 21.29
N THR A 227 27.93 9.02 20.52
CA THR A 227 27.98 10.44 20.90
C THR A 227 26.88 11.26 20.24
N LYS A 228 26.17 10.69 19.27
CA LYS A 228 25.14 11.38 18.47
C LYS A 228 23.82 10.61 18.49
N PRO A 229 22.68 11.30 18.64
CA PRO A 229 21.39 10.67 18.44
C PRO A 229 21.12 10.37 16.95
N PRO A 230 20.30 9.32 16.66
CA PRO A 230 19.81 8.34 17.61
C PRO A 230 20.94 7.44 18.12
N PHE A 231 21.02 7.30 19.44
CA PHE A 231 22.07 6.47 20.04
C PHE A 231 21.89 5.00 19.66
N PRO A 232 23.01 4.24 19.53
CA PRO A 232 22.90 2.82 19.26
C PRO A 232 22.21 2.08 20.42
N TRP A 233 21.30 1.16 20.05
CA TRP A 233 20.53 0.36 21.02
C TRP A 233 21.26 -0.91 21.47
N ASP A 234 22.23 -1.35 20.67
CA ASP A 234 23.16 -2.44 20.98
C ASP A 234 24.60 -1.90 21.00
N PRO A 235 25.14 -1.56 22.17
CA PRO A 235 26.49 -0.97 22.27
C PRO A 235 27.62 -1.89 21.81
N GLU A 236 27.46 -3.23 21.94
CA GLU A 236 28.46 -4.20 21.51
C GLU A 236 28.51 -4.27 20.00
N ALA A 237 27.35 -4.43 19.34
CA ALA A 237 27.28 -4.43 17.89
C ALA A 237 27.72 -3.09 17.30
N ALA A 238 27.39 -1.97 17.95
CA ALA A 238 27.83 -0.66 17.52
C ALA A 238 29.35 -0.45 17.62
N ARG A 239 29.97 -0.92 18.68
CA ARG A 239 31.44 -0.89 18.83
C ARG A 239 32.08 -1.76 17.76
N TRP A 240 31.60 -2.98 17.62
CA TRP A 240 32.09 -3.92 16.63
C TRP A 240 31.98 -3.34 15.20
N SER A 241 30.86 -2.78 14.82
CA SER A 241 30.65 -2.23 13.47
C SER A 241 31.62 -1.10 13.15
N ARG A 242 31.86 -0.18 14.11
CA ARG A 242 32.84 0.90 13.94
C ARG A 242 34.28 0.36 13.78
N ASP A 243 34.67 -0.60 14.62
CA ASP A 243 36.03 -1.14 14.59
C ASP A 243 36.26 -2.00 13.35
N TYR A 244 35.29 -2.82 12.99
CA TYR A 244 35.36 -3.66 11.80
C TYR A 244 35.45 -2.83 10.52
N ARG A 245 34.70 -1.72 10.42
CA ARG A 245 34.73 -0.81 9.27
C ARG A 245 36.06 -0.10 9.08
N LYS A 246 36.81 0.16 10.15
CA LYS A 246 38.16 0.77 10.05
C LYS A 246 39.13 -0.09 9.25
N THR A 247 39.03 -1.42 9.44
CA THR A 247 39.92 -2.39 8.76
C THR A 247 39.30 -2.96 7.50
N HIS A 248 37.98 -2.82 7.32
CA HIS A 248 37.21 -3.34 6.20
C HIS A 248 36.27 -2.25 5.65
N PRO A 249 36.78 -1.22 4.98
CA PRO A 249 35.95 -0.06 4.55
C PRO A 249 34.79 -0.39 3.63
N SER A 250 34.90 -1.49 2.87
CA SER A 250 33.85 -1.96 1.95
C SER A 250 32.96 -3.06 2.53
N ALA A 251 33.01 -3.30 3.86
CA ALA A 251 32.21 -4.35 4.48
C ALA A 251 30.70 -4.08 4.49
N PHE A 252 30.33 -2.81 4.45
CA PHE A 252 28.94 -2.37 4.45
C PHE A 252 28.60 -1.59 3.17
N PRO A 253 27.38 -1.75 2.66
CA PRO A 253 26.32 -2.66 3.11
C PRO A 253 26.66 -4.13 2.85
N VAL A 254 26.10 -5.03 3.68
CA VAL A 254 26.33 -6.48 3.57
C VAL A 254 25.52 -7.13 2.45
N ASP A 255 24.49 -6.46 1.99
CA ASP A 255 23.65 -6.87 0.85
C ASP A 255 23.25 -5.63 0.04
N ASN A 256 23.66 -5.60 -1.24
CA ASN A 256 23.38 -4.49 -2.14
C ASN A 256 22.06 -4.64 -2.91
N ARG A 257 21.36 -5.77 -2.77
CA ARG A 257 20.10 -5.99 -3.49
C ARG A 257 19.05 -4.96 -3.05
N GLU A 258 18.29 -4.46 -4.02
CA GLU A 258 17.16 -3.58 -3.72
C GLU A 258 16.01 -4.40 -3.13
N LEU A 259 15.41 -3.88 -2.05
CA LEU A 259 14.26 -4.51 -1.38
C LEU A 259 13.01 -4.51 -2.27
N LEU A 260 12.87 -3.52 -3.13
CA LEU A 260 11.81 -3.43 -4.11
C LEU A 260 12.35 -3.65 -5.51
N ARG A 261 11.59 -4.31 -6.35
CA ARG A 261 11.85 -4.34 -7.78
C ARG A 261 11.71 -2.93 -8.35
N PRO A 262 12.62 -2.47 -9.22
CA PRO A 262 12.42 -1.22 -9.92
C PRO A 262 11.09 -1.30 -10.70
N GLU A 263 10.31 -0.23 -10.65
CA GLU A 263 9.11 -0.13 -11.48
C GLU A 263 9.55 -0.21 -12.95
N ARG A 264 9.19 -1.30 -13.63
CA ARG A 264 9.22 -1.32 -15.07
C ARG A 264 8.07 -0.43 -15.54
N VAL A 265 8.35 0.83 -15.79
CA VAL A 265 7.45 1.68 -16.57
C VAL A 265 7.43 1.09 -17.98
N THR A 266 6.57 0.12 -18.21
CA THR A 266 6.26 -0.30 -19.57
C THR A 266 5.38 0.80 -20.13
N ILE A 267 5.97 1.74 -20.86
CA ILE A 267 5.21 2.62 -21.74
C ILE A 267 4.59 1.69 -22.78
N LYS A 268 3.38 1.21 -22.49
CA LYS A 268 2.55 0.62 -23.54
C LYS A 268 2.36 1.74 -24.54
N LYS A 269 2.95 1.58 -25.76
CA LYS A 269 2.52 2.39 -26.90
C LYS A 269 0.98 2.34 -26.88
N PRO A 270 0.29 3.47 -27.00
CA PRO A 270 -1.16 3.47 -27.04
C PRO A 270 -1.57 2.56 -28.19
N GLY A 271 -2.02 1.35 -27.85
CA GLY A 271 -2.78 0.53 -28.78
C GLY A 271 -3.95 1.41 -29.20
N LYS A 272 -4.34 1.34 -30.47
CA LYS A 272 -5.56 2.01 -30.95
C LYS A 272 -6.72 1.52 -30.10
N SER A 273 -6.93 2.17 -28.94
CA SER A 273 -8.12 2.01 -28.12
C SER A 273 -9.25 2.60 -28.97
N SER A 274 -10.14 1.76 -29.45
CA SER A 274 -11.44 2.21 -29.93
C SER A 274 -12.17 2.74 -28.68
N LYS A 275 -12.09 4.06 -28.45
CA LYS A 275 -12.88 4.69 -27.37
C LYS A 275 -14.35 4.39 -27.61
N PRO A 276 -15.12 4.08 -26.54
CA PRO A 276 -16.57 3.97 -26.66
C PRO A 276 -17.13 5.25 -27.30
N ARG A 277 -18.01 5.11 -28.27
CA ARG A 277 -18.67 6.25 -28.91
C ARG A 277 -19.89 6.66 -28.10
N ILE A 278 -19.67 7.51 -27.08
CA ILE A 278 -20.77 8.15 -26.33
C ILE A 278 -21.05 9.51 -26.99
N ARG A 279 -22.31 9.77 -27.33
CA ARG A 279 -22.77 11.06 -27.83
C ARG A 279 -23.68 11.72 -26.81
N LEU A 280 -23.34 12.92 -26.37
CA LEU A 280 -24.22 13.81 -25.59
C LEU A 280 -25.00 14.71 -26.54
N LYS A 281 -26.30 14.88 -26.28
CA LYS A 281 -27.20 15.80 -27.00
C LYS A 281 -27.53 17.01 -26.18
#